data_4d5aefc204c7754dac3c7282725c3d44
#
_entry.id   4d5aefc204c7754dac3c7282725c3d44
#
_cell.length_a   1.000
_cell.length_b   1.000
_cell.length_c   1.000
_cell.angle_alpha   90.00
_cell.angle_beta   90.00
_cell.angle_gamma   90.00
#
_symmetry.space_group_name_H-M   'P 1'
#
loop_
_entity.id
_entity.type
_entity.pdbx_description
1 polymer ?
#
loop_
_entity_poly.entity_id
_entity_poly.type
_entity_poly.pdbx_seq_one_letter_code
_entity_poly.pdbx_strand_id
1 'polypeptide(L)' 'SHALRAEYVVPQGDTLADVCEMYYGSLDMIERICEENGIEDPNQILPGQKIVLP' A
#
# COMPACT_ATOMS: atom_id res chain seq x y z
N SER A 1 -9.56 13.67 -16.95
CA SER A 1 -10.05 12.71 -16.15
C SER A 1 -9.15 12.38 -15.00
N HIS A 2 -9.70 11.80 -14.06
CA HIS A 2 -9.03 11.62 -12.81
C HIS A 2 -8.95 10.17 -12.49
N ALA A 3 -7.77 9.70 -12.36
CA ALA A 3 -7.58 8.42 -11.79
C ALA A 3 -7.94 8.55 -10.33
N LEU A 4 -9.01 7.91 -9.96
CA LEU A 4 -9.39 7.87 -8.56
C LEU A 4 -8.47 6.89 -7.87
N ARG A 5 -7.56 7.43 -7.07
CA ARG A 5 -6.66 6.59 -6.29
C ARG A 5 -7.29 6.32 -4.95
N ALA A 6 -7.28 5.07 -4.55
CA ALA A 6 -7.78 4.70 -3.25
C ALA A 6 -6.76 5.05 -2.19
N GLU A 7 -7.23 5.66 -1.11
CA GLU A 7 -6.39 5.88 0.06
C GLU A 7 -6.69 4.80 1.07
N TYR A 8 -5.65 4.25 1.65
CA TYR A 8 -5.80 3.16 2.60
C TYR A 8 -5.01 3.47 3.85
N VAL A 9 -5.66 3.34 4.99
CA VAL A 9 -5.00 3.54 6.27
C VAL A 9 -4.59 2.17 6.79
N VAL A 10 -3.30 1.99 7.05
CA VAL A 10 -2.75 0.70 7.42
C VAL A 10 -3.22 0.32 8.82
N PRO A 11 -3.96 -0.81 8.98
CA PRO A 11 -4.37 -1.24 10.30
C PRO A 11 -3.18 -1.75 11.10
N GLN A 12 -3.36 -1.77 12.41
CA GLN A 12 -2.33 -2.30 13.27
C GLN A 12 -2.15 -3.79 12.99
N GLY A 13 -0.90 -4.20 12.83
CA GLY A 13 -0.58 -5.61 12.58
C GLY A 13 -0.52 -5.99 11.12
N ASP A 14 -0.92 -5.10 10.21
CA ASP A 14 -0.85 -5.41 8.78
C ASP A 14 0.50 -5.01 8.21
N THR A 15 0.91 -5.77 7.20
CA THR A 15 2.08 -5.43 6.40
C THR A 15 1.61 -4.93 5.04
N LEU A 16 2.53 -4.34 4.28
CA LEU A 16 2.20 -3.91 2.93
C LEU A 16 1.79 -5.11 2.05
N ALA A 17 2.40 -6.26 2.29
CA ALA A 17 2.01 -7.49 1.59
C ALA A 17 0.56 -7.84 1.88
N ASP A 18 0.13 -7.72 3.14
CA ASP A 18 -1.26 -8.00 3.49
C ASP A 18 -2.21 -7.06 2.78
N VAL A 19 -1.88 -5.78 2.73
CA VAL A 19 -2.71 -4.79 2.06
C VAL A 19 -2.81 -5.10 0.56
N CYS A 20 -1.68 -5.44 -0.04
CA CYS A 20 -1.61 -5.73 -1.47
C CYS A 20 -2.46 -6.96 -1.82
N GLU A 21 -2.32 -8.02 -1.02
CA GLU A 21 -3.12 -9.23 -1.21
C GLU A 21 -4.60 -8.94 -1.10
N MET A 22 -4.98 -8.19 -0.08
CA MET A 22 -6.38 -7.92 0.17
C MET A 22 -6.98 -7.06 -0.93
N TYR A 23 -6.23 -6.06 -1.39
CA TYR A 23 -6.79 -5.09 -2.33
C TYR A 23 -6.71 -5.57 -3.78
N TYR A 24 -5.62 -6.23 -4.14
CA TYR A 24 -5.39 -6.64 -5.53
C TYR A 24 -5.46 -8.14 -5.73
N GLY A 25 -5.43 -8.91 -4.65
CA GLY A 25 -5.39 -10.37 -4.74
C GLY A 25 -4.04 -10.91 -5.17
N SER A 26 -2.98 -10.10 -5.10
CA SER A 26 -1.69 -10.50 -5.62
C SER A 26 -0.64 -9.58 -5.00
N LEU A 27 0.63 -10.02 -5.00
CA LEU A 27 1.73 -9.22 -4.49
C LEU A 27 2.44 -8.42 -5.58
N ASP A 28 1.94 -8.50 -6.81
CA ASP A 28 2.64 -7.89 -7.95
C ASP A 28 2.69 -6.37 -7.87
N MET A 29 1.81 -5.75 -7.09
CA MET A 29 1.74 -4.31 -7.02
C MET A 29 2.60 -3.69 -5.92
N ILE A 30 3.32 -4.50 -5.15
CA ILE A 30 4.08 -3.98 -4.01
C ILE A 30 5.11 -2.94 -4.44
N GLU A 31 5.88 -3.24 -5.47
CA GLU A 31 6.89 -2.31 -5.96
C GLU A 31 6.27 -0.99 -6.37
N ARG A 32 5.18 -1.07 -7.09
CA ARG A 32 4.50 0.13 -7.58
C ARG A 32 3.92 0.94 -6.44
N ILE A 33 3.34 0.27 -5.45
CA ILE A 33 2.82 0.95 -4.27
C ILE A 33 3.96 1.69 -3.56
N CYS A 34 5.10 1.04 -3.42
CA CYS A 34 6.25 1.66 -2.78
C CYS A 34 6.72 2.90 -3.56
N GLU A 35 6.80 2.79 -4.88
CA GLU A 35 7.22 3.92 -5.71
C GLU A 35 6.26 5.09 -5.59
N GLU A 36 4.96 4.81 -5.62
CA GLU A 36 3.95 5.84 -5.59
C GLU A 36 3.90 6.55 -4.23
N ASN A 37 4.35 5.88 -3.18
CA ASN A 37 4.26 6.42 -1.83
C ASN A 37 5.60 6.79 -1.21
N GLY A 38 6.69 6.65 -1.97
CA GLY A 38 8.01 6.97 -1.44
C GLY A 38 8.46 6.03 -0.34
N ILE A 39 8.00 4.79 -0.38
CA ILE A 39 8.35 3.80 0.62
C ILE A 39 9.59 3.06 0.14
N GLU A 40 10.68 3.17 0.89
CA GLU A 40 11.93 2.51 0.53
C GLU A 40 11.93 1.04 0.95
N ASP A 41 11.35 0.75 2.10
CA ASP A 41 11.31 -0.61 2.63
C ASP A 41 9.86 -0.97 2.92
N PRO A 42 9.28 -1.92 2.17
CA PRO A 42 7.87 -2.27 2.40
C PRO A 42 7.61 -2.90 3.76
N ASN A 43 8.66 -3.31 4.48
CA ASN A 43 8.49 -3.82 5.83
C ASN A 43 8.49 -2.74 6.89
N GLN A 44 8.64 -1.47 6.48
CA GLN A 44 8.75 -0.36 7.41
C GLN A 44 7.57 0.59 7.33
N ILE A 45 6.38 0.04 7.14
CA ILE A 45 5.17 0.85 7.24
C ILE A 45 4.66 0.80 8.67
N LEU A 46 4.00 1.88 9.07
CA LEU A 46 3.52 2.02 10.43
C LEU A 46 2.00 1.94 10.48
N PRO A 47 1.44 1.43 11.60
CA PRO A 47 -0.01 1.47 11.76
C PRO A 47 -0.50 2.91 11.69
N GLY A 48 -1.62 3.12 11.01
CA GLY A 48 -2.18 4.44 10.84
C GLY A 48 -1.59 5.22 9.69
N GLN A 49 -0.54 4.71 9.05
CA GLN A 49 0.05 5.36 7.90
C GLN A 49 -0.93 5.33 6.73
N LYS A 50 -1.06 6.46 6.05
CA LYS A 50 -1.92 6.51 4.87
C LYS A 50 -1.09 6.20 3.64
N ILE A 51 -1.58 5.28 2.82
CA ILE A 51 -0.95 4.97 1.55
C ILE A 51 -1.95 5.16 0.43
N VAL A 52 -1.42 5.53 -0.74
CA VAL A 52 -2.22 5.70 -1.93
C VAL A 52 -2.04 4.46 -2.79
N LEU A 53 -3.15 3.81 -3.12
CA LEU A 53 -3.11 2.60 -3.95
C LEU A 53 -3.36 2.99 -5.39
N PRO A 54 -2.44 2.70 -6.29
CA PRO A 54 -2.58 3.08 -7.69
C PRO A 54 -3.69 2.34 -8.42
#